data_3b87fa70b0f590e32a492d6940d274d0
#
_entry.id   3b87fa70b0f590e32a492d6940d274d0
#
_cell.length_a   1.000
_cell.length_b   1.000
_cell.length_c   1.000
_cell.angle_alpha   90.00
_cell.angle_beta   90.00
_cell.angle_gamma   90.00
#
_symmetry.space_group_name_H-M   'P 1'
#
loop_
_entity.id
_entity.type
_entity.pdbx_description
1 polymer ?
#
loop_
_entity_poly.entity_id
_entity_poly.type
_entity_poly.pdbx_seq_one_letter_code
_entity_poly.pdbx_strand_id
1 'polypeptide(L)'
;MASIFTKIIEREIPAHIVAEDENYLAFLDINPLVEGHTLVIPKKEVDYVFDLDHQTLAGLFSFSKGVAKAIESVIPCERIGLTVMGLEVPHAHVHLIPMQTMDDMNFANMKLSPSKEEMEATAKKIREAYEK
;
A
#
# COMPACT_ATOMS: atom_id res chain seq x y z
N MET A 1 12.45 13.65 12.84
CA MET A 1 13.04 12.43 12.28
C MET A 1 12.15 11.89 11.17
N ALA A 2 12.77 11.44 10.09
CA ALA A 2 12.02 10.87 8.97
C ALA A 2 11.40 9.52 9.35
N SER A 3 10.16 9.28 8.93
CA SER A 3 9.53 7.99 9.12
C SER A 3 10.23 6.94 8.25
N ILE A 4 9.99 5.66 8.55
CA ILE A 4 10.52 4.58 7.72
C ILE A 4 9.98 4.70 6.28
N PHE A 5 8.75 5.22 6.12
CA PHE A 5 8.17 5.40 4.78
C PHE A 5 8.84 6.53 4.02
N THR A 6 9.22 7.63 4.70
CA THR A 6 10.00 8.69 4.05
C THR A 6 11.34 8.14 3.57
N LYS A 7 11.95 7.24 4.34
CA LYS A 7 13.20 6.61 3.92
C LYS A 7 13.01 5.73 2.68
N ILE A 8 11.84 5.10 2.54
CA ILE A 8 11.52 4.35 1.32
C ILE A 8 11.36 5.31 0.15
N ILE A 9 10.66 6.44 0.35
CA ILE A 9 10.49 7.46 -0.69
C ILE A 9 11.85 7.93 -1.21
N GLU A 10 12.80 8.13 -0.28
CA GLU A 10 14.13 8.64 -0.61
C GLU A 10 15.10 7.54 -1.04
N ARG A 11 14.62 6.31 -1.16
CA ARG A 11 15.41 5.15 -1.59
C ARG A 11 16.54 4.77 -0.63
N GLU A 12 16.44 5.19 0.64
CA GLU A 12 17.40 4.78 1.66
C GLU A 12 17.11 3.36 2.15
N ILE A 13 15.84 2.93 2.08
CA ILE A 13 15.40 1.59 2.43
C ILE A 13 14.70 1.01 1.21
N PRO A 14 15.02 -0.25 0.83
CA PRO A 14 14.36 -0.86 -0.33
C PRO A 14 12.90 -1.22 -0.03
N ALA A 15 12.09 -1.24 -1.08
CA ALA A 15 10.69 -1.67 -1.01
C ALA A 15 10.27 -2.20 -2.38
N HIS A 16 9.18 -2.98 -2.38
CA HIS A 16 8.63 -3.53 -3.62
C HIS A 16 7.58 -2.56 -4.15
N ILE A 17 8.02 -1.58 -4.93
CA ILE A 17 7.18 -0.50 -5.40
C ILE A 17 6.27 -0.97 -6.53
N VAL A 18 4.99 -0.64 -6.44
CA VAL A 18 4.00 -1.01 -7.47
C VAL A 18 3.51 0.20 -8.28
N ALA A 19 3.53 1.40 -7.72
CA ALA A 19 3.08 2.61 -8.42
C ALA A 19 3.68 3.84 -7.74
N GLU A 20 3.86 4.90 -8.54
CA GLU A 20 4.43 6.15 -8.02
C GLU A 20 4.09 7.29 -8.96
N ASP A 21 3.79 8.46 -8.37
CA ASP A 21 3.78 9.71 -9.13
C ASP A 21 4.50 10.78 -8.31
N GLU A 22 4.32 12.07 -8.65
CA GLU A 22 5.02 13.14 -7.95
C GLU A 22 4.68 13.20 -6.46
N ASN A 23 3.46 12.83 -6.10
CA ASN A 23 2.94 13.09 -4.76
C ASN A 23 2.63 11.83 -3.94
N TYR A 24 2.58 10.67 -4.57
CA TYR A 24 2.16 9.43 -3.90
C TYR A 24 3.04 8.26 -4.28
N LEU A 25 3.11 7.27 -3.40
CA LEU A 25 3.89 6.06 -3.60
C LEU A 25 3.09 4.87 -3.09
N ALA A 26 3.08 3.78 -3.83
CA ALA A 26 2.46 2.53 -3.40
C ALA A 26 3.51 1.41 -3.45
N PHE A 27 3.55 0.59 -2.39
CA PHE A 27 4.49 -0.51 -2.29
C PHE A 27 3.87 -1.62 -1.44
N LEU A 28 4.38 -2.84 -1.60
CA LEU A 28 3.85 -3.98 -0.87
C LEU A 28 4.23 -3.91 0.60
N ASP A 29 3.31 -4.35 1.47
CA ASP A 29 3.61 -4.53 2.88
C ASP A 29 4.51 -5.77 2.99
N ILE A 30 5.66 -5.65 3.66
CA ILE A 30 6.61 -6.77 3.77
C ILE A 30 6.12 -7.83 4.76
N ASN A 31 5.12 -7.50 5.58
CA ASN A 31 4.46 -8.45 6.48
C ASN A 31 2.99 -8.50 6.11
N PRO A 32 2.65 -9.00 4.91
CA PRO A 32 1.29 -8.88 4.39
C PRO A 32 0.31 -9.81 5.08
N LEU A 33 -0.93 -9.37 5.20
CA LEU A 33 -2.02 -10.23 5.66
C LEU A 33 -2.36 -11.26 4.60
N VAL A 34 -2.32 -10.85 3.33
CA VAL A 34 -2.60 -11.72 2.18
C VAL A 34 -1.69 -11.27 1.03
N GLU A 35 -1.56 -12.12 0.03
CA GLU A 35 -0.80 -11.76 -1.18
C GLU A 35 -1.42 -10.51 -1.80
N GLY A 36 -0.58 -9.52 -2.11
CA GLY A 36 -1.04 -8.28 -2.73
C GLY A 36 -1.39 -7.16 -1.76
N HIS A 37 -1.28 -7.41 -0.45
CA HIS A 37 -1.48 -6.37 0.57
C HIS A 37 -0.51 -5.21 0.28
N THR A 38 -1.05 -4.05 -0.07
CA THR A 38 -0.30 -2.90 -0.55
C THR A 38 -0.54 -1.71 0.35
N LEU A 39 0.49 -0.88 0.53
CA LEU A 39 0.40 0.38 1.26
C LEU A 39 0.48 1.52 0.26
N VAL A 40 -0.34 2.56 0.48
CA VAL A 40 -0.30 3.78 -0.34
C VAL A 40 -0.06 4.95 0.58
N ILE A 41 0.95 5.75 0.26
CA ILE A 41 1.34 6.88 1.11
C ILE A 41 1.43 8.16 0.29
N PRO A 42 1.16 9.33 0.92
CA PRO A 42 1.56 10.60 0.34
C PRO A 42 3.07 10.76 0.57
N LYS A 43 3.75 11.43 -0.35
CA LYS A 43 5.19 11.70 -0.17
C LYS A 43 5.42 12.75 0.91
N LYS A 44 4.40 13.56 1.21
CA LYS A 44 4.43 14.50 2.32
C LYS A 44 4.25 13.73 3.63
N GLU A 45 5.21 13.87 4.55
CA GLU A 45 5.15 13.13 5.82
C GLU A 45 4.21 13.83 6.80
N VAL A 46 3.03 13.25 7.00
CA VAL A 46 2.04 13.69 7.98
C VAL A 46 1.56 12.42 8.67
N ASP A 47 1.60 12.40 10.00
CA ASP A 47 1.30 11.21 10.78
C ASP A 47 -0.17 10.80 10.68
N TYR A 48 -1.06 11.73 10.97
CA TYR A 48 -2.49 11.45 11.08
C TYR A 48 -3.19 11.80 9.78
N VAL A 49 -3.90 10.82 9.20
CA VAL A 49 -4.55 11.01 7.89
C VAL A 49 -5.50 12.22 7.88
N PHE A 50 -6.17 12.47 9.00
CA PHE A 50 -7.11 13.60 9.05
C PHE A 50 -6.43 14.94 9.26
N ASP A 51 -5.12 14.97 9.40
CA ASP A 51 -4.35 16.22 9.39
C ASP A 51 -3.84 16.55 7.99
N LEU A 52 -4.09 15.70 7.00
CA LEU A 52 -3.77 16.03 5.61
C LEU A 52 -4.70 17.14 5.12
N ASP A 53 -4.17 18.03 4.27
CA ASP A 53 -5.05 19.00 3.63
C ASP A 53 -6.00 18.28 2.67
N HIS A 54 -7.10 18.96 2.31
CA HIS A 54 -8.14 18.33 1.49
C HIS A 54 -7.61 17.84 0.14
N GLN A 55 -6.72 18.59 -0.48
CA GLN A 55 -6.17 18.22 -1.79
C GLN A 55 -5.31 16.97 -1.68
N THR A 56 -4.44 16.89 -0.68
CA THR A 56 -3.59 15.72 -0.48
C THR A 56 -4.42 14.49 -0.12
N LEU A 57 -5.43 14.69 0.76
CA LEU A 57 -6.32 13.59 1.14
C LEU A 57 -7.08 13.05 -0.06
N ALA A 58 -7.69 13.94 -0.85
CA ALA A 58 -8.43 13.54 -2.04
C ALA A 58 -7.52 12.83 -3.03
N GLY A 59 -6.31 13.35 -3.24
CA GLY A 59 -5.34 12.74 -4.13
C GLY A 59 -4.88 11.37 -3.67
N LEU A 60 -4.71 11.20 -2.34
CA LEU A 60 -4.32 9.91 -1.77
C LEU A 60 -5.35 8.84 -2.10
N PHE A 61 -6.63 9.16 -1.94
CA PHE A 61 -7.70 8.21 -2.23
C PHE A 61 -7.88 7.98 -3.73
N SER A 62 -7.73 9.03 -4.54
CA SER A 62 -7.79 8.91 -5.99
C SER A 62 -6.66 8.03 -6.52
N PHE A 63 -5.44 8.23 -6.02
CA PHE A 63 -4.29 7.40 -6.39
C PHE A 63 -4.52 5.95 -5.94
N SER A 64 -5.06 5.76 -4.73
CA SER A 64 -5.37 4.42 -4.20
C SER A 64 -6.37 3.69 -5.08
N LYS A 65 -7.33 4.39 -5.67
CA LYS A 65 -8.30 3.77 -6.58
C LYS A 65 -7.60 3.12 -7.77
N GLY A 66 -6.65 3.82 -8.38
CA GLY A 66 -5.91 3.27 -9.51
C GLY A 66 -5.08 2.06 -9.12
N VAL A 67 -4.44 2.12 -7.93
CA VAL A 67 -3.64 1.00 -7.43
C VAL A 67 -4.55 -0.19 -7.12
N ALA A 68 -5.69 0.06 -6.48
CA ALA A 68 -6.65 -1.01 -6.15
C ALA A 68 -7.14 -1.72 -7.41
N LYS A 69 -7.42 -0.97 -8.47
CA LYS A 69 -7.86 -1.58 -9.74
C LYS A 69 -6.75 -2.44 -10.35
N ALA A 70 -5.51 -2.00 -10.25
CA ALA A 70 -4.37 -2.80 -10.73
C ALA A 70 -4.25 -4.11 -9.95
N ILE A 71 -4.33 -4.03 -8.61
CA ILE A 71 -4.26 -5.23 -7.76
C ILE A 71 -5.38 -6.19 -8.11
N GLU A 72 -6.59 -5.67 -8.21
CA GLU A 72 -7.79 -6.47 -8.49
C GLU A 72 -7.67 -7.22 -9.81
N SER A 73 -7.00 -6.64 -10.78
CA SER A 73 -6.89 -7.23 -12.12
C SER A 73 -5.93 -8.43 -12.16
N VAL A 74 -5.02 -8.56 -11.19
CA VAL A 74 -4.00 -9.61 -11.21
C VAL A 74 -4.01 -10.52 -9.99
N ILE A 75 -4.66 -10.13 -8.90
CA ILE A 75 -4.79 -10.94 -7.69
C ILE A 75 -6.27 -11.37 -7.59
N PRO A 76 -6.57 -12.68 -7.68
CA PRO A 76 -7.96 -13.13 -7.54
C PRO A 76 -8.53 -12.75 -6.17
N CYS A 77 -9.64 -12.04 -6.15
CA CYS A 77 -10.29 -11.61 -4.91
C CYS A 77 -11.72 -11.17 -5.21
N GLU A 78 -12.55 -11.12 -4.16
CA GLU A 78 -13.92 -10.63 -4.27
C GLU A 78 -13.92 -9.11 -4.44
N ARG A 79 -13.05 -8.43 -3.69
CA ARG A 79 -12.86 -6.98 -3.79
C ARG A 79 -11.64 -6.56 -3.00
N ILE A 80 -11.24 -5.31 -3.20
CA ILE A 80 -10.15 -4.71 -2.42
C ILE A 80 -10.75 -3.96 -1.24
N GLY A 81 -10.34 -4.32 -0.03
CA GLY A 81 -10.70 -3.57 1.16
C GLY A 81 -9.70 -2.45 1.41
N LEU A 82 -10.17 -1.36 1.99
CA LEU A 82 -9.33 -0.21 2.28
C LEU A 82 -9.49 0.18 3.74
N THR A 83 -8.38 0.41 4.44
CA THR A 83 -8.42 0.90 5.81
C THR A 83 -7.21 1.79 6.10
N VAL A 84 -7.37 2.70 7.06
CA VAL A 84 -6.29 3.56 7.55
C VAL A 84 -6.32 3.49 9.07
N MET A 85 -5.20 3.08 9.68
CA MET A 85 -5.13 2.98 11.13
C MET A 85 -4.06 3.91 11.72
N GLY A 86 -2.81 3.78 11.27
CA GLY A 86 -1.76 4.72 11.63
C GLY A 86 -1.24 4.63 13.04
N LEU A 87 -1.32 3.45 13.66
CA LEU A 87 -0.87 3.31 15.05
C LEU A 87 0.59 2.88 15.17
N GLU A 88 1.21 2.42 14.08
CA GLU A 88 2.57 1.91 14.13
C GLU A 88 3.59 2.84 13.52
N VAL A 89 3.34 3.33 12.30
CA VAL A 89 4.28 4.20 11.61
C VAL A 89 3.70 5.61 11.54
N PRO A 90 4.44 6.65 12.01
CA PRO A 90 3.93 8.03 12.03
C PRO A 90 3.98 8.70 10.65
N HIS A 91 3.34 8.09 9.69
CA HIS A 91 3.24 8.56 8.31
C HIS A 91 1.95 7.95 7.76
N ALA A 92 0.98 8.79 7.45
CA ALA A 92 -0.35 8.34 7.01
C ALA A 92 -0.23 7.35 5.86
N HIS A 93 -0.93 6.24 5.96
CA HIS A 93 -0.89 5.21 4.93
C HIS A 93 -2.19 4.46 4.83
N VAL A 94 -2.59 4.21 3.58
CA VAL A 94 -3.78 3.44 3.26
C VAL A 94 -3.35 1.99 3.06
N HIS A 95 -4.08 1.06 3.69
CA HIS A 95 -3.92 -0.37 3.41
C HIS A 95 -4.92 -0.78 2.34
N LEU A 96 -4.44 -1.42 1.28
CA LEU A 96 -5.29 -2.01 0.25
C LEU A 96 -5.09 -3.52 0.35
N ILE A 97 -6.17 -4.24 0.65
CA ILE A 97 -6.10 -5.67 0.96
C ILE A 97 -7.07 -6.44 0.09
N PRO A 98 -6.57 -7.32 -0.81
CA PRO A 98 -7.47 -8.21 -1.56
C PRO A 98 -8.21 -9.12 -0.60
N MET A 99 -9.54 -9.13 -0.67
CA MET A 99 -10.37 -9.85 0.30
C MET A 99 -11.23 -10.90 -0.36
N GLN A 100 -11.31 -12.07 0.28
CA GLN A 100 -12.30 -13.09 -0.01
C GLN A 100 -13.37 -13.10 1.07
N THR A 101 -12.99 -12.76 2.32
CA THR A 101 -13.89 -12.70 3.48
C THR A 101 -13.50 -11.49 4.31
N MET A 102 -14.39 -11.11 5.23
CA MET A 102 -14.11 -9.99 6.13
C MET A 102 -12.92 -10.26 7.05
N ASP A 103 -12.64 -11.53 7.35
CA ASP A 103 -11.54 -11.89 8.22
C ASP A 103 -10.18 -11.55 7.59
N ASP A 104 -10.11 -11.39 6.27
CA ASP A 104 -8.87 -11.00 5.61
C ASP A 104 -8.40 -9.60 6.02
N MET A 105 -9.29 -8.79 6.59
CA MET A 105 -8.97 -7.45 7.09
C MET A 105 -8.59 -7.47 8.58
N ASN A 106 -8.51 -8.64 9.19
CA ASN A 106 -8.21 -8.78 10.61
C ASN A 106 -6.69 -8.71 10.84
N PHE A 107 -6.22 -7.60 11.36
CA PHE A 107 -4.79 -7.37 11.58
C PHE A 107 -4.21 -8.19 12.75
N ALA A 108 -5.06 -8.88 13.50
CA ALA A 108 -4.60 -9.83 14.52
C ALA A 108 -4.20 -11.18 13.92
N ASN A 109 -4.56 -11.42 12.64
CA ASN A 109 -4.18 -12.67 12.00
C ASN A 109 -2.67 -12.76 11.81
N MET A 110 -2.16 -14.00 11.74
CA MET A 110 -0.76 -14.24 11.46
C MET A 110 -0.40 -13.68 10.10
N LYS A 111 0.71 -12.92 10.03
CA LYS A 111 1.18 -12.36 8.78
C LYS A 111 1.87 -13.43 7.94
N LEU A 112 1.80 -13.28 6.62
CA LEU A 112 2.54 -14.15 5.72
C LEU A 112 4.03 -13.81 5.77
N SER A 113 4.87 -14.76 5.35
CA SER A 113 6.32 -14.55 5.28
C SER A 113 6.82 -14.91 3.89
N PRO A 114 6.39 -14.19 2.85
CA PRO A 114 6.81 -14.51 1.48
C PRO A 114 8.30 -14.23 1.30
N SER A 115 8.92 -14.95 0.38
CA SER A 115 10.31 -14.71 0.04
C SER A 115 10.44 -13.38 -0.71
N LYS A 116 11.66 -12.86 -0.78
CA LYS A 116 11.95 -11.64 -1.54
C LYS A 116 11.54 -11.82 -3.01
N GLU A 117 11.80 -13.01 -3.56
CA GLU A 117 11.47 -13.32 -4.96
C GLU A 117 9.95 -13.33 -5.17
N GLU A 118 9.21 -13.92 -4.22
CA GLU A 118 7.74 -13.93 -4.29
C GLU A 118 7.17 -12.52 -4.20
N MET A 119 7.72 -11.71 -3.31
CA MET A 119 7.29 -10.31 -3.15
C MET A 119 7.53 -9.53 -4.44
N GLU A 120 8.72 -9.67 -5.03
CA GLU A 120 9.04 -8.95 -6.25
C GLU A 120 8.19 -9.42 -7.42
N ALA A 121 7.88 -10.72 -7.50
CA ALA A 121 7.00 -11.23 -8.54
C ALA A 121 5.59 -10.64 -8.41
N THR A 122 5.07 -10.54 -7.19
CA THR A 122 3.78 -9.93 -6.93
C THR A 122 3.80 -8.44 -7.31
N ALA A 123 4.83 -7.71 -6.87
CA ALA A 123 4.96 -6.29 -7.19
C ALA A 123 5.03 -6.07 -8.69
N LYS A 124 5.77 -6.92 -9.40
CA LYS A 124 5.95 -6.77 -10.85
C LYS A 124 4.62 -6.88 -11.58
N LYS A 125 3.81 -7.90 -11.25
CA LYS A 125 2.54 -8.06 -11.97
C LYS A 125 1.54 -6.93 -11.65
N ILE A 126 1.55 -6.40 -10.44
CA ILE A 126 0.70 -5.26 -10.09
C ILE A 126 1.19 -4.01 -10.82
N ARG A 127 2.49 -3.78 -10.82
CA ARG A 127 3.11 -2.63 -11.48
C ARG A 127 2.80 -2.62 -12.97
N GLU A 128 2.92 -3.78 -13.63
CA GLU A 128 2.62 -3.89 -15.06
C GLU A 128 1.15 -3.62 -15.33
N ALA A 129 0.26 -4.08 -14.45
CA ALA A 129 -1.17 -3.82 -14.60
C ALA A 129 -1.48 -2.34 -14.41
N TYR A 130 -0.79 -1.69 -13.47
CA TYR A 130 -1.00 -0.27 -13.18
C TYR A 130 -0.58 0.60 -14.37
N GLU A 131 0.48 0.20 -15.06
CA GLU A 131 1.05 0.98 -16.18
C GLU A 131 0.26 0.84 -17.48
N LYS A 132 -0.70 -0.05 -17.52
CA LYS A 132 -1.52 -0.21 -18.73
C LYS A 132 -2.61 0.88 -18.82
#